data_5277e5b0ec616e30eddcddc4407653d6
#
_entry.id   5277e5b0ec616e30eddcddc4407653d6
#
_cell.length_a   1.000
_cell.length_b   1.000
_cell.length_c   1.000
_cell.angle_alpha   90.00
_cell.angle_beta   90.00
_cell.angle_gamma   90.00
#
_symmetry.space_group_name_H-M   'P 1'
#
loop_
_entity.id
_entity.type
_entity.pdbx_description
1 polymer ?
#
loop_
_entity_poly.entity_id
_entity_poly.type
_entity_poly.pdbx_seq_one_letter_code
_entity_poly.pdbx_strand_id
1 'polypeptide(L)'
;TLFEGRWCVITPTEDADQAAVDKVAALWRAAGSDVEFMDPDHHDQVMAMTSHLPHLIAYTIVGTATDLEKSLMNEVIKYSAGGFRDFTRIAASDPTMWRDVFLNNKEAVLEMLQRFNEDLTALQRAIRWDEADELFNFFTKTREIRRGVIDAKQEKLYD
;
A
#
# COMPACT_ATOMS: atom_id res chain seq x y z
N THR A 1 -9.42 16.25 -17.23
CA THR A 1 -10.35 16.49 -16.08
C THR A 1 -9.82 15.81 -14.82
N LEU A 2 -10.27 16.24 -13.62
CA LEU A 2 -9.75 15.77 -12.34
C LEU A 2 -9.96 14.25 -12.11
N PHE A 3 -11.05 13.71 -12.62
CA PHE A 3 -11.47 12.32 -12.39
C PHE A 3 -11.29 11.41 -13.62
N GLU A 4 -10.83 11.93 -14.74
CA GLU A 4 -10.67 11.17 -15.97
C GLU A 4 -9.62 10.07 -15.79
N GLY A 5 -10.01 8.81 -16.10
CA GLY A 5 -9.16 7.64 -15.94
C GLY A 5 -8.82 7.29 -14.48
N ARG A 6 -9.54 7.86 -13.49
CA ARG A 6 -9.39 7.50 -12.08
C ARG A 6 -10.43 6.45 -11.69
N TRP A 7 -9.99 5.47 -10.91
CA TRP A 7 -10.87 4.47 -10.35
C TRP A 7 -11.82 5.07 -9.31
N CYS A 8 -13.09 4.74 -9.42
CA CYS A 8 -14.08 4.94 -8.37
C CYS A 8 -14.63 3.57 -7.99
N VAL A 9 -14.27 3.07 -6.82
CA VAL A 9 -14.78 1.80 -6.30
C VAL A 9 -16.03 2.09 -5.47
N ILE A 10 -17.12 1.41 -5.80
CA ILE A 10 -18.39 1.48 -5.06
C ILE A 10 -18.59 0.16 -4.34
N THR A 11 -18.80 0.22 -3.03
CA THR A 11 -18.96 -0.95 -2.15
C THR A 11 -20.38 -0.95 -1.54
N PRO A 12 -21.43 -1.30 -2.31
CA PRO A 12 -22.79 -1.31 -1.79
C PRO A 12 -22.97 -2.43 -0.77
N THR A 13 -23.69 -2.15 0.30
CA THR A 13 -24.13 -3.17 1.25
C THR A 13 -25.30 -3.98 0.66
N GLU A 14 -25.60 -5.16 1.24
CA GLU A 14 -26.67 -6.03 0.73
C GLU A 14 -28.06 -5.36 0.73
N ASP A 15 -28.29 -4.41 1.65
CA ASP A 15 -29.53 -3.66 1.80
C ASP A 15 -29.53 -2.31 1.05
N ALA A 16 -28.50 -2.02 0.24
CA ALA A 16 -28.41 -0.77 -0.49
C ALA A 16 -29.52 -0.64 -1.55
N ASP A 17 -30.13 0.54 -1.63
CA ASP A 17 -31.08 0.86 -2.70
C ASP A 17 -30.35 0.89 -4.06
N GLN A 18 -30.66 -0.08 -4.92
CA GLN A 18 -30.03 -0.22 -6.24
C GLN A 18 -30.22 1.04 -7.10
N ALA A 19 -31.35 1.73 -7.00
CA ALA A 19 -31.56 2.95 -7.77
C ALA A 19 -30.65 4.10 -7.31
N ALA A 20 -30.31 4.15 -6.01
CA ALA A 20 -29.35 5.10 -5.47
C ALA A 20 -27.92 4.74 -5.91
N VAL A 21 -27.55 3.45 -5.85
CA VAL A 21 -26.25 2.93 -6.32
C VAL A 21 -26.04 3.28 -7.80
N ASP A 22 -27.04 3.03 -8.65
CA ASP A 22 -26.96 3.33 -10.09
C ASP A 22 -26.79 4.84 -10.35
N LYS A 23 -27.45 5.70 -9.58
CA LYS A 23 -27.29 7.16 -9.69
C LYS A 23 -25.89 7.61 -9.32
N VAL A 24 -25.31 7.06 -8.24
CA VAL A 24 -23.94 7.37 -7.81
C VAL A 24 -22.95 6.91 -8.86
N ALA A 25 -23.11 5.70 -9.38
CA ALA A 25 -22.26 5.18 -10.46
C ALA A 25 -22.34 6.03 -11.72
N ALA A 26 -23.54 6.45 -12.12
CA ALA A 26 -23.74 7.32 -13.28
C ALA A 26 -23.06 8.68 -13.08
N LEU A 27 -23.11 9.27 -11.88
CA LEU A 27 -22.44 10.53 -11.55
C LEU A 27 -20.91 10.42 -11.74
N TRP A 28 -20.30 9.39 -11.19
CA TRP A 28 -18.85 9.21 -11.31
C TRP A 28 -18.40 8.91 -12.73
N ARG A 29 -19.16 8.09 -13.49
CA ARG A 29 -18.90 7.88 -14.92
C ARG A 29 -19.02 9.18 -15.72
N ALA A 30 -20.03 10.02 -15.44
CA ALA A 30 -20.16 11.32 -16.08
C ALA A 30 -19.02 12.29 -15.74
N ALA A 31 -18.38 12.13 -14.57
CA ALA A 31 -17.20 12.87 -14.17
C ALA A 31 -15.90 12.35 -14.83
N GLY A 32 -15.95 11.22 -15.54
CA GLY A 32 -14.82 10.62 -16.26
C GLY A 32 -14.13 9.47 -15.53
N SER A 33 -14.67 9.01 -14.38
CA SER A 33 -14.08 7.90 -13.63
C SER A 33 -14.42 6.55 -14.24
N ASP A 34 -13.48 5.61 -14.09
CA ASP A 34 -13.70 4.17 -14.27
C ASP A 34 -14.37 3.63 -13.01
N VAL A 35 -15.66 3.25 -13.12
CA VAL A 35 -16.45 2.81 -11.96
C VAL A 35 -16.45 1.29 -11.88
N GLU A 36 -15.97 0.78 -10.75
CA GLU A 36 -15.96 -0.64 -10.39
C GLU A 36 -16.85 -0.88 -9.16
N PHE A 37 -17.46 -2.07 -9.09
CA PHE A 37 -18.19 -2.53 -7.93
C PHE A 37 -17.40 -3.62 -7.23
N MET A 38 -17.34 -3.55 -5.91
CA MET A 38 -16.60 -4.50 -5.10
C MET A 38 -17.39 -4.82 -3.84
N ASP A 39 -17.30 -6.06 -3.39
CA ASP A 39 -17.78 -6.43 -2.07
C ASP A 39 -17.01 -5.66 -0.99
N PRO A 40 -17.68 -5.15 0.09
CA PRO A 40 -17.01 -4.38 1.13
C PRO A 40 -15.83 -5.09 1.81
N ASP A 41 -16.00 -6.37 2.17
CA ASP A 41 -14.93 -7.14 2.84
C ASP A 41 -13.74 -7.36 1.90
N HIS A 42 -14.04 -7.63 0.62
CA HIS A 42 -12.99 -7.76 -0.41
C HIS A 42 -12.26 -6.43 -0.63
N HIS A 43 -12.98 -5.31 -0.69
CA HIS A 43 -12.39 -3.97 -0.75
C HIS A 43 -11.42 -3.73 0.41
N ASP A 44 -11.83 -4.06 1.62
CA ASP A 44 -11.02 -3.84 2.81
C ASP A 44 -9.72 -4.65 2.81
N GLN A 45 -9.76 -5.89 2.30
CA GLN A 45 -8.57 -6.72 2.09
C GLN A 45 -7.64 -6.13 1.01
N VAL A 46 -8.20 -5.70 -0.12
CA VAL A 46 -7.43 -5.07 -1.21
C VAL A 46 -6.75 -3.78 -0.71
N MET A 47 -7.49 -2.92 -0.01
CA MET A 47 -6.95 -1.67 0.54
C MET A 47 -5.92 -1.93 1.64
N ALA A 48 -6.12 -2.93 2.48
CA ALA A 48 -5.15 -3.32 3.48
C ALA A 48 -3.78 -3.65 2.86
N MET A 49 -3.76 -4.38 1.74
CA MET A 49 -2.51 -4.76 1.07
C MET A 49 -1.92 -3.64 0.21
N THR A 50 -2.76 -2.92 -0.56
CA THR A 50 -2.27 -1.98 -1.58
C THR A 50 -2.01 -0.56 -1.06
N SER A 51 -2.64 -0.20 0.07
CA SER A 51 -2.58 1.14 0.64
C SER A 51 -2.14 1.15 2.11
N HIS A 52 -2.82 0.39 2.98
CA HIS A 52 -2.66 0.54 4.42
C HIS A 52 -1.31 -0.04 4.88
N LEU A 53 -0.98 -1.26 4.50
CA LEU A 53 0.30 -1.89 4.85
C LEU A 53 1.52 -1.08 4.36
N PRO A 54 1.58 -0.58 3.10
CA PRO A 54 2.67 0.29 2.66
C PRO A 54 2.86 1.53 3.54
N HIS A 55 1.77 2.20 3.95
CA HIS A 55 1.87 3.35 4.84
C HIS A 55 2.38 2.96 6.23
N LEU A 56 1.88 1.85 6.80
CA LEU A 56 2.34 1.36 8.10
C LEU A 56 3.85 1.06 8.07
N ILE A 57 4.33 0.41 7.02
CA ILE A 57 5.75 0.11 6.84
C ILE A 57 6.56 1.40 6.69
N ALA A 58 6.08 2.37 5.91
CA ALA A 58 6.76 3.66 5.74
C ALA A 58 6.89 4.42 7.06
N TYR A 59 5.83 4.50 7.87
CA TYR A 59 5.89 5.08 9.23
C TYR A 59 6.86 4.31 10.12
N THR A 60 6.84 2.98 10.07
CA THR A 60 7.71 2.12 10.89
C THR A 60 9.18 2.32 10.53
N ILE A 61 9.54 2.36 9.25
CA ILE A 61 10.93 2.59 8.81
C ILE A 61 11.45 3.95 9.29
N VAL A 62 10.63 5.01 9.20
CA VAL A 62 10.99 6.33 9.73
C VAL A 62 11.17 6.26 11.24
N GLY A 63 10.25 5.63 11.98
CA GLY A 63 10.38 5.42 13.42
C GLY A 63 11.67 4.68 13.79
N THR A 64 11.95 3.55 13.13
CA THR A 64 13.18 2.78 13.35
C THR A 64 14.43 3.62 13.10
N ALA A 65 14.43 4.45 12.04
CA ALA A 65 15.57 5.32 11.75
C ALA A 65 15.76 6.41 12.82
N THR A 66 14.69 6.88 13.47
CA THR A 66 14.76 7.91 14.51
C THR A 66 15.18 7.38 15.89
N ASP A 67 15.03 6.07 16.11
CA ASP A 67 15.49 5.40 17.37
C ASP A 67 17.01 5.13 17.39
N LEU A 68 17.72 5.42 16.29
CA LEU A 68 19.16 5.31 16.20
C LEU A 68 19.83 6.44 16.99
N GLU A 69 21.12 6.25 17.33
CA GLU A 69 21.93 7.32 17.94
C GLU A 69 21.90 8.61 17.08
N LYS A 70 21.89 9.77 17.73
CA LYS A 70 21.77 11.09 17.04
C LYS A 70 22.76 11.28 15.91
N SER A 71 24.00 10.78 16.04
CA SER A 71 25.02 10.82 15.00
C SER A 71 24.59 10.04 13.75
N LEU A 72 24.14 8.81 13.94
CA LEU A 72 23.69 7.91 12.87
C LEU A 72 22.39 8.43 12.24
N MET A 73 21.46 8.96 13.04
CA MET A 73 20.23 9.57 12.53
C MET A 73 20.53 10.74 11.57
N ASN A 74 21.46 11.62 11.92
CA ASN A 74 21.87 12.73 11.04
C ASN A 74 22.49 12.22 9.74
N GLU A 75 23.23 11.13 9.77
CA GLU A 75 23.81 10.49 8.59
C GLU A 75 22.74 9.82 7.73
N VAL A 76 21.78 9.12 8.34
CA VAL A 76 20.63 8.52 7.63
C VAL A 76 19.87 9.62 6.88
N ILE A 77 19.56 10.74 7.51
CA ILE A 77 18.88 11.87 6.87
C ILE A 77 19.75 12.45 5.74
N LYS A 78 21.03 12.71 6.01
CA LYS A 78 21.96 13.33 5.05
C LYS A 78 22.21 12.47 3.82
N TYR A 79 22.31 11.15 4.02
CA TYR A 79 22.62 10.20 2.95
C TYR A 79 21.37 9.47 2.42
N SER A 80 20.16 9.91 2.81
CA SER A 80 18.91 9.41 2.25
C SER A 80 18.90 9.57 0.74
N ALA A 81 19.33 8.53 0.04
CA ALA A 81 19.22 8.44 -1.41
C ALA A 81 17.75 8.23 -1.83
N GLY A 82 17.47 8.30 -3.11
CA GLY A 82 16.12 8.24 -3.68
C GLY A 82 15.25 7.14 -3.08
N GLY A 83 15.79 5.93 -2.88
CA GLY A 83 15.01 4.80 -2.36
C GLY A 83 14.36 5.04 -0.99
N PHE A 84 15.12 5.52 0.01
CA PHE A 84 14.56 5.83 1.33
C PHE A 84 13.57 6.99 1.26
N ARG A 85 13.96 8.10 0.61
CA ARG A 85 13.14 9.31 0.48
C ARG A 85 11.82 9.01 -0.24
N ASP A 86 11.88 8.32 -1.38
CA ASP A 86 10.71 8.09 -2.21
C ASP A 86 9.76 7.08 -1.55
N PHE A 87 10.29 6.04 -0.90
CA PHE A 87 9.49 5.07 -0.17
C PHE A 87 8.84 5.67 1.08
N THR A 88 9.57 6.50 1.86
CA THR A 88 9.05 7.09 3.09
C THR A 88 8.24 8.37 2.87
N ARG A 89 8.12 8.86 1.64
CA ARG A 89 7.33 10.06 1.30
C ARG A 89 5.91 9.99 1.86
N ILE A 90 5.29 8.83 1.81
CA ILE A 90 3.92 8.59 2.28
C ILE A 90 3.78 8.66 3.81
N ALA A 91 4.86 8.53 4.56
CA ALA A 91 4.86 8.72 6.02
C ALA A 91 4.70 10.19 6.46
N ALA A 92 4.70 11.14 5.53
CA ALA A 92 4.39 12.55 5.80
C ALA A 92 2.88 12.87 5.74
N SER A 93 2.03 11.86 5.63
CA SER A 93 0.57 12.00 5.57
C SER A 93 -0.02 12.33 6.95
N ASP A 94 -1.30 12.80 6.97
CA ASP A 94 -2.00 13.18 8.20
C ASP A 94 -2.13 12.00 9.18
N PRO A 95 -1.62 12.12 10.42
CA PRO A 95 -1.61 11.01 11.37
C PRO A 95 -3.01 10.70 11.92
N THR A 96 -3.93 11.66 11.96
CA THR A 96 -5.32 11.44 12.41
C THR A 96 -6.05 10.55 11.40
N MET A 97 -5.94 10.88 10.12
CA MET A 97 -6.54 10.10 9.05
C MET A 97 -6.01 8.64 9.08
N TRP A 98 -4.69 8.46 9.16
CA TRP A 98 -4.11 7.11 9.15
C TRP A 98 -4.42 6.30 10.40
N ARG A 99 -4.46 6.94 11.58
CA ARG A 99 -4.97 6.28 12.80
C ARG A 99 -6.37 5.71 12.56
N ASP A 100 -7.26 6.53 12.00
CA ASP A 100 -8.65 6.16 11.81
C ASP A 100 -8.80 5.08 10.72
N VAL A 101 -8.02 5.16 9.64
CA VAL A 101 -7.94 4.11 8.61
C VAL A 101 -7.54 2.76 9.22
N PHE A 102 -6.47 2.72 10.03
CA PHE A 102 -6.00 1.46 10.64
C PHE A 102 -7.00 0.89 11.64
N LEU A 103 -7.69 1.73 12.40
CA LEU A 103 -8.67 1.28 13.40
C LEU A 103 -9.96 0.81 12.76
N ASN A 104 -10.39 1.41 11.65
CA ASN A 104 -11.63 1.03 10.95
C ASN A 104 -11.44 -0.19 10.04
N ASN A 105 -10.25 -0.43 9.49
CA ASN A 105 -9.93 -1.63 8.71
C ASN A 105 -8.99 -2.59 9.49
N LYS A 106 -9.21 -2.71 10.77
CA LYS A 106 -8.31 -3.38 11.72
C LYS A 106 -8.05 -4.84 11.36
N GLU A 107 -9.09 -5.60 11.06
CA GLU A 107 -8.99 -7.06 10.87
C GLU A 107 -8.14 -7.38 9.61
N ALA A 108 -8.45 -6.76 8.47
CA ALA A 108 -7.71 -6.96 7.25
C ALA A 108 -6.27 -6.44 7.34
N VAL A 109 -6.05 -5.31 8.02
CA VAL A 109 -4.69 -4.77 8.24
C VAL A 109 -3.85 -5.72 9.09
N LEU A 110 -4.40 -6.28 10.17
CA LEU A 110 -3.68 -7.22 11.02
C LEU A 110 -3.34 -8.52 10.29
N GLU A 111 -4.25 -9.03 9.45
CA GLU A 111 -3.97 -10.21 8.62
C GLU A 111 -2.81 -9.95 7.65
N MET A 112 -2.85 -8.84 6.92
CA MET A 112 -1.78 -8.49 5.97
C MET A 112 -0.45 -8.23 6.68
N LEU A 113 -0.48 -7.57 7.84
CA LEU A 113 0.71 -7.34 8.65
C LEU A 113 1.33 -8.65 9.16
N GLN A 114 0.50 -9.63 9.56
CA GLN A 114 1.00 -10.93 9.96
C GLN A 114 1.74 -11.63 8.81
N ARG A 115 1.13 -11.69 7.62
CA ARG A 115 1.76 -12.27 6.42
C ARG A 115 3.09 -11.57 6.09
N PHE A 116 3.11 -10.25 6.14
CA PHE A 116 4.32 -9.47 5.90
C PHE A 116 5.43 -9.79 6.94
N ASN A 117 5.08 -9.94 8.20
CA ASN A 117 6.05 -10.30 9.26
C ASN A 117 6.59 -11.72 9.07
N GLU A 118 5.79 -12.66 8.60
CA GLU A 118 6.22 -14.02 8.26
C GLU A 118 7.24 -14.00 7.11
N ASP A 119 6.94 -13.28 6.03
CA ASP A 119 7.86 -13.11 4.89
C ASP A 119 9.16 -12.42 5.33
N LEU A 120 9.05 -11.35 6.12
CA LEU A 120 10.22 -10.61 6.62
C LEU A 120 11.08 -11.49 7.53
N THR A 121 10.47 -12.33 8.35
CA THR A 121 11.17 -13.29 9.22
C THR A 121 11.90 -14.34 8.39
N ALA A 122 11.31 -14.83 7.31
CA ALA A 122 11.95 -15.76 6.39
C ALA A 122 13.17 -15.13 5.70
N LEU A 123 13.05 -13.88 5.23
CA LEU A 123 14.17 -13.13 4.66
C LEU A 123 15.27 -12.84 5.70
N GLN A 124 14.90 -12.49 6.93
CA GLN A 124 15.85 -12.30 8.02
C GLN A 124 16.64 -13.58 8.30
N ARG A 125 15.99 -14.75 8.28
CA ARG A 125 16.65 -16.04 8.41
C ARG A 125 17.62 -16.29 7.25
N ALA A 126 17.16 -16.09 6.02
CA ALA A 126 17.98 -16.30 4.82
C ALA A 126 19.24 -15.41 4.84
N ILE A 127 19.12 -14.15 5.26
CA ILE A 127 20.27 -13.25 5.44
C ILE A 127 21.21 -13.77 6.53
N ARG A 128 20.69 -14.21 7.67
CA ARG A 128 21.48 -14.68 8.82
C ARG A 128 22.33 -15.92 8.50
N TRP A 129 21.80 -16.77 7.62
CA TRP A 129 22.42 -18.06 7.29
C TRP A 129 23.06 -18.08 5.91
N ASP A 130 23.24 -16.90 5.29
CA ASP A 130 23.83 -16.76 3.94
C ASP A 130 23.14 -17.62 2.88
N GLU A 131 21.81 -17.80 2.97
CA GLU A 131 21.00 -18.58 2.02
C GLU A 131 20.80 -17.77 0.72
N ALA A 132 21.87 -17.63 -0.08
CA ALA A 132 21.91 -16.74 -1.26
C ALA A 132 20.88 -17.10 -2.31
N ASP A 133 20.65 -18.40 -2.56
CA ASP A 133 19.69 -18.87 -3.57
C ASP A 133 18.25 -18.54 -3.17
N GLU A 134 17.89 -18.63 -1.90
CA GLU A 134 16.57 -18.26 -1.39
C GLU A 134 16.31 -16.76 -1.62
N LEU A 135 17.28 -15.92 -1.27
CA LEU A 135 17.17 -14.47 -1.51
C LEU A 135 17.06 -14.16 -3.01
N PHE A 136 17.88 -14.79 -3.84
CA PHE A 136 17.85 -14.60 -5.29
C PHE A 136 16.51 -14.99 -5.89
N ASN A 137 15.97 -16.14 -5.50
CA ASN A 137 14.70 -16.65 -6.00
C ASN A 137 13.54 -15.75 -5.57
N PHE A 138 13.51 -15.34 -4.30
CA PHE A 138 12.49 -14.41 -3.80
C PHE A 138 12.51 -13.08 -4.56
N PHE A 139 13.69 -12.46 -4.70
CA PHE A 139 13.80 -11.17 -5.41
C PHE A 139 13.51 -11.28 -6.90
N THR A 140 13.86 -12.39 -7.52
CA THR A 140 13.55 -12.64 -8.94
C THR A 140 12.04 -12.72 -9.15
N LYS A 141 11.35 -13.54 -8.34
CA LYS A 141 9.89 -13.68 -8.40
C LYS A 141 9.17 -12.34 -8.18
N THR A 142 9.55 -11.62 -7.13
CA THR A 142 8.91 -10.33 -6.80
C THR A 142 9.17 -9.26 -7.87
N ARG A 143 10.38 -9.24 -8.46
CA ARG A 143 10.70 -8.36 -9.60
C ARG A 143 9.82 -8.65 -10.82
N GLU A 144 9.56 -9.91 -11.13
CA GLU A 144 8.70 -10.30 -12.25
C GLU A 144 7.26 -9.83 -12.03
N ILE A 145 6.73 -10.03 -10.82
CA ILE A 145 5.40 -9.54 -10.45
C ILE A 145 5.33 -8.01 -10.60
N ARG A 146 6.33 -7.29 -10.08
CA ARG A 146 6.38 -5.83 -10.17
C ARG A 146 6.41 -5.32 -11.61
N ARG A 147 7.18 -5.98 -12.49
CA ARG A 147 7.18 -5.66 -13.93
C ARG A 147 5.81 -5.84 -14.57
N GLY A 148 5.07 -6.90 -14.22
CA GLY A 148 3.70 -7.10 -14.68
C GLY A 148 2.75 -5.97 -14.24
N VAL A 149 2.93 -5.41 -13.04
CA VAL A 149 2.15 -4.25 -12.56
C VAL A 149 2.44 -3.00 -13.40
N ILE A 150 3.71 -2.75 -13.76
CA ILE A 150 4.10 -1.63 -14.64
C ILE A 150 3.48 -1.80 -16.03
N ASP A 151 3.58 -2.99 -16.60
CA ASP A 151 3.04 -3.30 -17.94
C ASP A 151 1.52 -3.13 -17.99
N ALA A 152 0.82 -3.31 -16.86
CA ALA A 152 -0.61 -3.05 -16.73
C ALA A 152 -0.99 -1.55 -16.76
N LYS A 153 -0.04 -0.64 -17.02
CA LYS A 153 -0.21 0.83 -17.18
C LYS A 153 -0.68 1.58 -15.93
N GLN A 154 -0.59 0.98 -14.77
CA GLN A 154 -1.03 1.64 -13.52
C GLN A 154 -0.09 2.77 -13.06
N GLU A 155 1.15 2.83 -13.54
CA GLU A 155 2.10 3.91 -13.21
C GLU A 155 1.87 5.22 -13.98
N LYS A 156 1.18 5.19 -15.13
CA LYS A 156 0.96 6.39 -15.96
C LYS A 156 -0.03 7.41 -15.38
N LEU A 157 -0.63 7.13 -14.23
CA LEU A 157 -1.63 7.98 -13.60
C LEU A 157 -1.04 9.00 -12.60
N TYR A 158 0.29 9.02 -12.41
CA TYR A 158 0.95 9.84 -11.38
C TYR A 158 2.07 10.76 -11.88
N ASP A 159 2.27 10.86 -13.20
CA ASP A 159 3.17 11.84 -13.83
C ASP A 159 2.47 13.19 -14.09
#